data_d95fa4357e14ee006d0fa3b1982cd218
#
_entry.id   d95fa4357e14ee006d0fa3b1982cd218
#
_cell.length_a   1.000
_cell.length_b   1.000
_cell.length_c   1.000
_cell.angle_alpha   90.00
_cell.angle_beta   90.00
_cell.angle_gamma   90.00
#
_symmetry.space_group_name_H-M   'P 1'
#
loop_
_entity.id
_entity.type
_entity.pdbx_description
1 polymer ?
#
loop_
_entity_poly.entity_id
_entity_poly.type
_entity_poly.pdbx_seq_one_letter_code
_entity_poly.pdbx_strand_id
1 'polypeptide(L)'
;MSVPAQNKSLFLESKFGQFAVRSTETPKPGPDEILVKVEATALNPLDWKVQSWGLFVEKYPAVLGFDAAGTIAQVGADIPPSSFVVGDRVIAQGWYDATKQTTVGMFTQYVVVPYKFVAKIPASVSFEDAATIPSGVATSAFPLYNQNATAPSVKLTAPWLEGGRGKYAGKPFLVLAGASSMGQFVIQFARLAGFSPIITTASPHNASLLQALGATHVLDRNLPSDQLIAEATKIAGGQFEVVYDAVSVPETLPLGYALTAQGGSLVVVLPADELMEKAKEDGKSVHMAHGLFITPVNHDIGRTLLDALPSLLESGDIKPNPVEILPGGLNGVVGGLERLKDNKVSGVKLVVRPQETA
;
A
#
# COMPACT_ATOMS: atom_id res chain seq x y z
N MET A 1 -18.79 0.10 -24.05
CA MET A 1 -18.56 -1.36 -24.21
C MET A 1 -19.63 -2.09 -23.42
N SER A 2 -20.20 -3.17 -23.94
CA SER A 2 -21.16 -3.97 -23.18
C SER A 2 -20.43 -4.74 -22.07
N VAL A 3 -20.98 -4.72 -20.86
CA VAL A 3 -20.48 -5.54 -19.75
C VAL A 3 -20.87 -7.00 -19.99
N PRO A 4 -19.93 -7.96 -19.90
CA PRO A 4 -20.25 -9.38 -20.09
C PRO A 4 -21.12 -9.89 -18.95
N ALA A 5 -21.95 -10.90 -19.23
CA ALA A 5 -22.78 -11.52 -18.20
C ALA A 5 -21.98 -12.34 -17.18
N GLN A 6 -20.79 -12.82 -17.58
CA GLN A 6 -19.92 -13.65 -16.75
C GLN A 6 -18.61 -12.91 -16.42
N ASN A 7 -18.13 -13.14 -15.21
CA ASN A 7 -16.92 -12.58 -14.61
C ASN A 7 -16.03 -13.71 -14.10
N LYS A 8 -14.75 -13.73 -14.47
CA LYS A 8 -13.77 -14.65 -13.88
C LYS A 8 -13.13 -14.03 -12.67
N SER A 9 -13.03 -14.79 -11.59
CA SER A 9 -12.38 -14.40 -10.34
C SER A 9 -11.53 -15.54 -9.79
N LEU A 10 -10.45 -15.21 -9.08
CA LEU A 10 -9.62 -16.17 -8.38
C LEU A 10 -10.10 -16.30 -6.94
N PHE A 11 -10.63 -17.45 -6.59
CA PHE A 11 -11.18 -17.75 -5.28
C PHE A 11 -10.18 -18.51 -4.40
N LEU A 12 -10.03 -18.08 -3.15
CA LEU A 12 -9.53 -18.93 -2.08
C LEU A 12 -10.71 -19.83 -1.62
N GLU A 13 -10.59 -21.13 -1.84
CA GLU A 13 -11.70 -22.08 -1.73
C GLU A 13 -12.15 -22.33 -0.30
N SER A 14 -11.21 -22.30 0.64
CA SER A 14 -11.45 -22.53 2.07
C SER A 14 -10.31 -21.90 2.89
N LYS A 15 -10.49 -21.84 4.20
CA LYS A 15 -9.42 -21.43 5.13
C LYS A 15 -8.21 -22.36 4.95
N PHE A 16 -7.03 -21.76 4.72
CA PHE A 16 -5.79 -22.49 4.37
C PHE A 16 -5.85 -23.30 3.07
N GLY A 17 -6.90 -23.09 2.26
CA GLY A 17 -7.16 -23.87 1.03
C GLY A 17 -6.37 -23.41 -0.18
N GLN A 18 -6.72 -24.00 -1.31
CA GLN A 18 -6.13 -23.67 -2.61
C GLN A 18 -6.90 -22.54 -3.28
N PHE A 19 -6.22 -21.87 -4.21
CA PHE A 19 -6.86 -20.93 -5.11
C PHE A 19 -7.39 -21.63 -6.37
N ALA A 20 -8.56 -21.20 -6.87
CA ALA A 20 -9.11 -21.64 -8.15
C ALA A 20 -9.79 -20.50 -8.90
N VAL A 21 -9.57 -20.43 -10.21
CA VAL A 21 -10.32 -19.50 -11.08
C VAL A 21 -11.70 -20.07 -11.34
N ARG A 22 -12.74 -19.25 -11.11
CA ARG A 22 -14.15 -19.60 -11.37
C ARG A 22 -14.84 -18.48 -12.13
N SER A 23 -15.86 -18.87 -12.91
CA SER A 23 -16.80 -17.92 -13.52
C SER A 23 -17.99 -17.71 -12.59
N THR A 24 -18.37 -16.45 -12.41
CA THR A 24 -19.55 -16.01 -11.66
C THR A 24 -20.31 -14.97 -12.47
N GLU A 25 -21.53 -14.62 -12.07
CA GLU A 25 -22.22 -13.49 -12.65
C GLU A 25 -21.43 -12.19 -12.41
N THR A 26 -21.38 -11.33 -13.43
CA THR A 26 -20.79 -10.01 -13.28
C THR A 26 -21.65 -9.19 -12.31
N PRO A 27 -21.05 -8.62 -11.23
CA PRO A 27 -21.82 -7.88 -10.24
C PRO A 27 -22.36 -6.57 -10.84
N LYS A 28 -23.47 -6.08 -10.27
CA LYS A 28 -24.07 -4.80 -10.66
C LYS A 28 -23.84 -3.78 -9.55
N PRO A 29 -23.44 -2.55 -9.89
CA PRO A 29 -23.23 -1.51 -8.88
C PRO A 29 -24.56 -1.06 -8.27
N GLY A 30 -24.53 -0.80 -6.97
CA GLY A 30 -25.58 -0.05 -6.26
C GLY A 30 -25.58 1.44 -6.60
N PRO A 31 -26.50 2.23 -6.00
CA PRO A 31 -26.67 3.64 -6.34
C PRO A 31 -25.41 4.50 -6.18
N ASP A 32 -24.58 4.25 -5.17
CA ASP A 32 -23.34 4.96 -4.84
C ASP A 32 -22.05 4.16 -5.16
N GLU A 33 -22.17 3.15 -6.02
CA GLU A 33 -21.09 2.27 -6.41
C GLU A 33 -20.78 2.36 -7.90
N ILE A 34 -19.58 1.98 -8.27
CA ILE A 34 -19.14 1.84 -9.66
C ILE A 34 -18.73 0.40 -9.94
N LEU A 35 -18.99 -0.07 -11.14
CA LEU A 35 -18.41 -1.29 -11.67
C LEU A 35 -17.12 -0.96 -12.39
N VAL A 36 -16.02 -1.50 -11.92
CA VAL A 36 -14.70 -1.35 -12.54
C VAL A 36 -14.35 -2.61 -13.30
N LYS A 37 -14.02 -2.46 -14.58
CA LYS A 37 -13.32 -3.47 -15.37
C LYS A 37 -11.85 -3.42 -14.95
N VAL A 38 -11.37 -4.47 -14.28
CA VAL A 38 -10.01 -4.54 -13.77
C VAL A 38 -9.06 -4.86 -14.92
N GLU A 39 -8.24 -3.89 -15.32
CA GLU A 39 -7.24 -4.05 -16.36
C GLU A 39 -5.92 -4.61 -15.80
N ALA A 40 -5.57 -4.23 -14.57
CA ALA A 40 -4.40 -4.72 -13.84
C ALA A 40 -4.69 -4.85 -12.35
N THR A 41 -4.16 -5.88 -11.71
CA THR A 41 -4.20 -6.06 -10.24
C THR A 41 -2.82 -6.46 -9.74
N ALA A 42 -2.40 -5.87 -8.61
CA ALA A 42 -1.08 -6.09 -8.05
C ALA A 42 -1.15 -6.98 -6.79
N LEU A 43 -0.12 -7.81 -6.62
CA LEU A 43 -0.01 -8.74 -5.52
C LEU A 43 0.63 -8.08 -4.30
N ASN A 44 0.16 -8.45 -3.11
CA ASN A 44 0.68 -7.98 -1.83
C ASN A 44 1.09 -9.13 -0.91
N PRO A 45 2.06 -8.92 0.00
CA PRO A 45 2.34 -9.91 1.04
C PRO A 45 1.12 -10.27 1.90
N LEU A 46 0.16 -9.35 2.04
CA LEU A 46 -1.08 -9.62 2.77
C LEU A 46 -1.91 -10.74 2.14
N ASP A 47 -1.93 -10.85 0.81
CA ASP A 47 -2.72 -11.86 0.10
C ASP A 47 -2.31 -13.29 0.48
N TRP A 48 -1.00 -13.60 0.48
CA TRP A 48 -0.53 -14.92 0.90
C TRP A 48 -0.63 -15.13 2.42
N LYS A 49 -0.52 -14.05 3.22
CA LYS A 49 -0.69 -14.12 4.68
C LYS A 49 -2.15 -14.45 5.04
N VAL A 50 -3.13 -13.86 4.35
CA VAL A 50 -4.54 -14.23 4.52
C VAL A 50 -4.75 -15.72 4.29
N GLN A 51 -4.18 -16.28 3.21
CA GLN A 51 -4.25 -17.72 2.95
C GLN A 51 -3.50 -18.54 4.01
N SER A 52 -2.23 -18.20 4.28
CA SER A 52 -1.33 -19.04 5.10
C SER A 52 -1.58 -18.92 6.60
N TRP A 53 -2.07 -17.77 7.07
CA TRP A 53 -2.34 -17.51 8.49
C TRP A 53 -3.82 -17.54 8.83
N GLY A 54 -4.70 -17.66 7.82
CA GLY A 54 -6.15 -17.71 8.00
C GLY A 54 -6.75 -16.43 8.57
N LEU A 55 -6.20 -15.27 8.19
CA LEU A 55 -6.58 -13.95 8.69
C LEU A 55 -7.85 -13.43 8.01
N PHE A 56 -8.65 -12.67 8.74
CA PHE A 56 -9.76 -11.82 8.30
C PHE A 56 -10.96 -12.56 7.69
N VAL A 57 -10.77 -13.56 6.83
CA VAL A 57 -11.84 -14.21 6.08
C VAL A 57 -12.47 -15.32 6.91
N GLU A 58 -13.79 -15.29 7.07
CA GLU A 58 -14.58 -16.32 7.78
C GLU A 58 -15.51 -17.06 6.84
N LYS A 59 -16.00 -16.42 5.77
CA LYS A 59 -16.84 -17.05 4.74
C LYS A 59 -16.07 -17.33 3.45
N TYR A 60 -16.15 -18.54 2.99
CA TYR A 60 -15.49 -19.04 1.79
C TYR A 60 -16.52 -19.61 0.79
N PRO A 61 -16.23 -19.69 -0.53
CA PRO A 61 -15.00 -19.20 -1.15
C PRO A 61 -14.91 -17.67 -1.14
N ALA A 62 -13.71 -17.11 -1.14
CA ALA A 62 -13.45 -15.67 -1.07
C ALA A 62 -12.48 -15.21 -2.16
N VAL A 63 -12.74 -14.06 -2.77
CA VAL A 63 -11.82 -13.42 -3.72
C VAL A 63 -10.89 -12.51 -2.95
N LEU A 64 -9.56 -12.72 -3.07
CA LEU A 64 -8.56 -11.87 -2.45
C LEU A 64 -8.06 -10.78 -3.42
N GLY A 65 -6.97 -10.10 -3.05
CA GLY A 65 -6.38 -8.98 -3.80
C GLY A 65 -6.80 -7.63 -3.22
N PHE A 66 -5.81 -6.74 -3.04
CA PHE A 66 -6.04 -5.44 -2.40
C PHE A 66 -5.77 -4.26 -3.33
N ASP A 67 -5.21 -4.47 -4.51
CA ASP A 67 -4.79 -3.40 -5.41
C ASP A 67 -5.28 -3.65 -6.83
N ALA A 68 -5.99 -2.68 -7.41
CA ALA A 68 -6.38 -2.73 -8.81
C ALA A 68 -6.34 -1.35 -9.48
N ALA A 69 -6.17 -1.39 -10.80
CA ALA A 69 -6.45 -0.28 -11.69
C ALA A 69 -7.31 -0.77 -12.86
N GLY A 70 -8.21 0.07 -13.33
CA GLY A 70 -9.11 -0.32 -14.40
C GLY A 70 -9.92 0.83 -14.94
N THR A 71 -10.94 0.47 -15.73
CA THR A 71 -11.84 1.39 -16.40
C THR A 71 -13.25 1.25 -15.82
N ILE A 72 -13.91 2.35 -15.54
CA ILE A 72 -15.31 2.35 -15.09
C ILE A 72 -16.21 1.82 -16.22
N ALA A 73 -16.88 0.69 -15.96
CA ALA A 73 -17.79 0.04 -16.90
C ALA A 73 -19.25 0.44 -16.68
N GLN A 74 -19.65 0.72 -15.42
CA GLN A 74 -20.98 1.23 -15.05
C GLN A 74 -20.85 2.17 -13.85
N VAL A 75 -21.80 3.12 -13.76
CA VAL A 75 -21.89 4.12 -12.68
C VAL A 75 -23.27 4.02 -12.03
N GLY A 76 -23.32 4.02 -10.70
CA GLY A 76 -24.56 4.03 -9.93
C GLY A 76 -25.35 5.33 -10.10
N ALA A 77 -26.65 5.25 -9.86
CA ALA A 77 -27.58 6.34 -10.17
C ALA A 77 -27.38 7.61 -9.32
N ASP A 78 -26.84 7.48 -8.10
CA ASP A 78 -26.66 8.59 -7.16
C ASP A 78 -25.28 9.27 -7.30
N ILE A 79 -24.44 8.81 -8.23
CA ILE A 79 -23.10 9.36 -8.43
C ILE A 79 -23.20 10.61 -9.34
N PRO A 80 -22.72 11.79 -8.87
CA PRO A 80 -22.71 12.98 -9.69
C PRO A 80 -21.89 12.79 -10.98
N PRO A 81 -22.41 13.16 -12.16
CA PRO A 81 -21.66 13.05 -13.42
C PRO A 81 -20.36 13.86 -13.44
N SER A 82 -20.24 14.88 -12.60
CA SER A 82 -18.99 15.65 -12.41
C SER A 82 -17.91 14.87 -11.67
N SER A 83 -18.25 13.79 -10.94
CA SER A 83 -17.30 12.97 -10.21
C SER A 83 -16.71 11.88 -11.11
N PHE A 84 -17.56 11.00 -11.63
CA PHE A 84 -17.13 9.85 -12.45
C PHE A 84 -18.11 9.56 -13.58
N VAL A 85 -17.56 9.09 -14.70
CA VAL A 85 -18.32 8.64 -15.88
C VAL A 85 -17.78 7.31 -16.38
N VAL A 86 -18.59 6.59 -17.15
CA VAL A 86 -18.14 5.37 -17.86
C VAL A 86 -16.96 5.70 -18.77
N GLY A 87 -15.91 4.89 -18.69
CA GLY A 87 -14.66 5.11 -19.42
C GLY A 87 -13.56 5.80 -18.60
N ASP A 88 -13.87 6.39 -17.45
CA ASP A 88 -12.83 6.95 -16.57
C ASP A 88 -11.87 5.83 -16.12
N ARG A 89 -10.59 6.15 -16.11
CA ARG A 89 -9.51 5.29 -15.62
C ARG A 89 -9.32 5.53 -14.13
N VAL A 90 -9.34 4.47 -13.32
CA VAL A 90 -9.32 4.59 -11.86
C VAL A 90 -8.43 3.53 -11.21
N ILE A 91 -7.96 3.86 -10.00
CA ILE A 91 -7.45 2.89 -9.05
C ILE A 91 -8.53 2.54 -8.03
N ALA A 92 -8.50 1.31 -7.53
CA ALA A 92 -9.38 0.81 -6.48
C ALA A 92 -8.61 -0.06 -5.50
N GLN A 93 -9.04 -0.03 -4.22
CA GLN A 93 -8.48 -0.88 -3.17
C GLN A 93 -9.51 -1.91 -2.72
N GLY A 94 -9.06 -3.16 -2.55
CA GLY A 94 -9.82 -4.23 -1.90
C GLY A 94 -9.86 -4.08 -0.38
N TRP A 95 -10.85 -4.71 0.25
CA TRP A 95 -10.98 -4.65 1.70
C TRP A 95 -11.67 -5.90 2.26
N TYR A 96 -11.56 -6.07 3.58
CA TYR A 96 -12.38 -7.03 4.31
C TYR A 96 -13.72 -6.39 4.68
N ASP A 97 -14.83 -7.01 4.25
CA ASP A 97 -16.19 -6.62 4.60
C ASP A 97 -16.64 -7.41 5.83
N ALA A 98 -16.55 -6.79 7.00
CA ALA A 98 -16.91 -7.42 8.27
C ALA A 98 -18.39 -7.81 8.35
N THR A 99 -19.27 -7.11 7.61
CA THR A 99 -20.71 -7.42 7.60
C THR A 99 -21.01 -8.69 6.81
N LYS A 100 -20.23 -8.95 5.77
CA LYS A 100 -20.31 -10.15 4.93
C LYS A 100 -19.35 -11.25 5.38
N GLN A 101 -18.43 -10.96 6.30
CA GLN A 101 -17.38 -11.86 6.81
C GLN A 101 -16.48 -12.43 5.68
N THR A 102 -16.27 -11.64 4.63
CA THR A 102 -15.49 -12.01 3.46
C THR A 102 -14.76 -10.77 2.92
N THR A 103 -14.02 -10.92 1.82
CA THR A 103 -13.32 -9.82 1.16
C THR A 103 -14.09 -9.31 -0.06
N VAL A 104 -13.95 -8.01 -0.37
CA VAL A 104 -14.17 -7.46 -1.70
C VAL A 104 -12.79 -7.39 -2.34
N GLY A 105 -12.45 -8.43 -3.10
CA GLY A 105 -11.09 -8.65 -3.61
C GLY A 105 -10.93 -8.23 -5.06
N MET A 106 -9.69 -7.91 -5.41
CA MET A 106 -9.30 -7.38 -6.72
C MET A 106 -8.77 -8.45 -7.68
N PHE A 107 -8.65 -9.72 -7.26
CA PHE A 107 -8.27 -10.80 -8.17
C PHE A 107 -9.48 -11.27 -8.98
N THR A 108 -10.01 -10.37 -9.81
CA THR A 108 -11.23 -10.55 -10.60
C THR A 108 -11.19 -9.70 -11.87
N GLN A 109 -11.97 -10.04 -12.88
CA GLN A 109 -12.09 -9.24 -14.10
C GLN A 109 -12.97 -7.99 -13.93
N TYR A 110 -13.97 -8.05 -13.05
CA TYR A 110 -14.88 -6.95 -12.75
C TYR A 110 -15.15 -6.91 -11.25
N VAL A 111 -15.16 -5.72 -10.67
CA VAL A 111 -15.45 -5.51 -9.24
C VAL A 111 -16.33 -4.29 -9.03
N VAL A 112 -17.23 -4.39 -8.06
CA VAL A 112 -18.03 -3.24 -7.59
C VAL A 112 -17.35 -2.63 -6.38
N VAL A 113 -17.17 -1.31 -6.41
CA VAL A 113 -16.54 -0.53 -5.33
C VAL A 113 -17.31 0.77 -5.08
N PRO A 114 -17.37 1.27 -3.84
CA PRO A 114 -17.94 2.59 -3.57
C PRO A 114 -17.10 3.69 -4.24
N TYR A 115 -17.76 4.58 -4.98
CA TYR A 115 -17.07 5.62 -5.77
C TYR A 115 -16.20 6.56 -4.93
N LYS A 116 -16.51 6.71 -3.64
CA LYS A 116 -15.79 7.60 -2.72
C LYS A 116 -14.36 7.14 -2.39
N PHE A 117 -14.04 5.88 -2.66
CA PHE A 117 -12.74 5.27 -2.33
C PHE A 117 -11.90 4.93 -3.56
N VAL A 118 -12.17 5.60 -4.67
CA VAL A 118 -11.38 5.49 -5.91
C VAL A 118 -10.78 6.84 -6.28
N ALA A 119 -9.68 6.82 -7.03
CA ALA A 119 -9.10 8.00 -7.64
C ALA A 119 -8.94 7.80 -9.15
N LYS A 120 -9.11 8.88 -9.91
CA LYS A 120 -8.76 8.90 -11.34
C LYS A 120 -7.25 8.76 -11.51
N ILE A 121 -6.82 8.16 -12.59
CA ILE A 121 -5.40 8.06 -12.97
C ILE A 121 -5.15 8.83 -14.27
N PRO A 122 -4.04 9.58 -14.36
CA PRO A 122 -3.65 10.29 -15.58
C PRO A 122 -3.48 9.34 -16.77
N ALA A 123 -3.71 9.83 -17.96
CA ALA A 123 -3.52 9.05 -19.19
C ALA A 123 -2.05 8.59 -19.39
N SER A 124 -1.10 9.33 -18.82
CA SER A 124 0.33 9.03 -18.86
C SER A 124 0.75 7.84 -17.99
N VAL A 125 -0.08 7.40 -17.05
CA VAL A 125 0.22 6.26 -16.15
C VAL A 125 -0.46 5.01 -16.70
N SER A 126 0.28 3.93 -16.92
CA SER A 126 -0.29 2.64 -17.34
C SER A 126 -1.21 2.04 -16.27
N PHE A 127 -2.06 1.07 -16.61
CA PHE A 127 -2.87 0.38 -15.60
C PHE A 127 -2.01 -0.47 -14.68
N GLU A 128 -0.95 -1.07 -15.22
CA GLU A 128 -0.01 -1.88 -14.45
C GLU A 128 0.72 -1.04 -13.41
N ASP A 129 1.23 0.12 -13.80
CA ASP A 129 1.86 1.07 -12.87
C ASP A 129 0.84 1.56 -11.83
N ALA A 130 -0.35 1.94 -12.26
CA ALA A 130 -1.41 2.44 -11.38
C ALA A 130 -1.87 1.38 -10.37
N ALA A 131 -1.92 0.10 -10.74
CA ALA A 131 -2.27 -0.99 -9.83
C ALA A 131 -1.27 -1.16 -8.67
N THR A 132 -0.06 -0.58 -8.75
CA THR A 132 0.91 -0.64 -7.65
C THR A 132 0.62 0.33 -6.52
N ILE A 133 -0.31 1.27 -6.71
CA ILE A 133 -0.48 2.48 -5.90
C ILE A 133 -1.36 2.28 -4.67
N PRO A 134 -2.60 1.71 -4.73
CA PRO A 134 -3.61 1.89 -3.68
C PRO A 134 -3.14 1.55 -2.27
N SER A 135 -2.78 0.28 -2.02
CA SER A 135 -2.31 -0.16 -0.70
C SER A 135 -0.97 0.44 -0.32
N GLY A 136 -0.09 0.66 -1.31
CA GLY A 136 1.22 1.27 -1.11
C GLY A 136 1.11 2.68 -0.54
N VAL A 137 0.35 3.57 -1.18
CA VAL A 137 0.20 4.96 -0.72
C VAL A 137 -0.61 5.06 0.57
N ALA A 138 -1.70 4.27 0.72
CA ALA A 138 -2.52 4.31 1.91
C ALA A 138 -1.74 3.86 3.16
N THR A 139 -1.06 2.71 3.07
CA THR A 139 -0.27 2.17 4.19
C THR A 139 0.92 3.07 4.53
N SER A 140 1.52 3.73 3.53
CA SER A 140 2.63 4.66 3.76
C SER A 140 2.19 6.01 4.35
N ALA A 141 1.03 6.54 3.91
CA ALA A 141 0.61 7.89 4.26
C ALA A 141 -0.20 7.95 5.56
N PHE A 142 -1.13 7.03 5.79
CA PHE A 142 -2.06 7.16 6.91
C PHE A 142 -1.38 7.12 8.28
N PRO A 143 -0.43 6.22 8.58
CA PRO A 143 0.25 6.21 9.88
C PRO A 143 1.18 7.41 10.08
N LEU A 144 1.51 8.15 9.03
CA LEU A 144 2.31 9.38 9.14
C LEU A 144 1.43 10.62 9.31
N TYR A 145 0.31 10.72 8.59
CA TYR A 145 -0.39 11.99 8.37
C TYR A 145 -1.83 12.06 8.87
N ASN A 146 -2.44 10.94 9.31
CA ASN A 146 -3.83 10.93 9.75
C ASN A 146 -4.03 11.74 11.03
N GLN A 147 -4.83 12.81 10.98
CA GLN A 147 -5.10 13.71 12.12
C GLN A 147 -6.27 13.24 13.01
N ASN A 148 -7.00 12.19 12.65
CA ASN A 148 -8.08 11.66 13.47
C ASN A 148 -7.54 11.25 14.85
N ALA A 149 -8.19 11.68 15.92
CA ALA A 149 -7.69 11.50 17.29
C ALA A 149 -7.46 10.03 17.68
N THR A 150 -8.26 9.11 17.12
CA THR A 150 -8.17 7.67 17.40
C THR A 150 -7.29 6.90 16.42
N ALA A 151 -6.79 7.56 15.35
CA ALA A 151 -5.90 6.91 14.40
C ALA A 151 -4.50 6.69 14.99
N PRO A 152 -3.92 5.48 14.85
CA PRO A 152 -2.53 5.21 15.18
C PRO A 152 -1.62 5.90 14.16
N SER A 153 -1.24 7.15 14.43
CA SER A 153 -0.49 7.98 13.48
C SER A 153 0.45 8.94 14.19
N VAL A 154 1.57 9.25 13.53
CA VAL A 154 2.57 10.24 13.96
C VAL A 154 2.02 11.67 13.96
N LYS A 155 0.90 11.92 13.28
CA LYS A 155 0.23 13.23 13.20
C LYS A 155 1.06 14.31 12.48
N LEU A 156 1.89 13.94 11.53
CA LEU A 156 2.57 14.91 10.67
C LEU A 156 1.57 15.65 9.76
N THR A 157 1.94 16.83 9.28
CA THR A 157 1.16 17.54 8.25
C THR A 157 1.44 16.90 6.89
N ALA A 158 0.39 16.49 6.18
CA ALA A 158 0.50 15.80 4.89
C ALA A 158 1.10 16.73 3.81
N PRO A 159 2.07 16.26 3.00
CA PRO A 159 2.77 17.11 2.03
C PRO A 159 1.90 17.53 0.82
N TRP A 160 0.73 16.94 0.63
CA TRP A 160 -0.25 17.35 -0.37
C TRP A 160 -1.28 18.36 0.15
N LEU A 161 -1.24 18.70 1.44
CA LEU A 161 -2.06 19.75 2.05
C LEU A 161 -1.26 21.05 2.17
N GLU A 162 -1.99 22.16 2.30
CA GLU A 162 -1.41 23.47 2.50
C GLU A 162 -0.44 23.49 3.71
N GLY A 163 0.74 24.05 3.53
CA GLY A 163 1.78 24.13 4.55
C GLY A 163 2.47 22.80 4.89
N GLY A 164 2.18 21.70 4.18
CA GLY A 164 2.79 20.41 4.43
C GLY A 164 4.07 20.14 3.63
N ARG A 165 4.12 20.62 2.38
CA ARG A 165 5.30 20.44 1.50
C ARG A 165 6.52 21.18 2.08
N GLY A 166 7.63 20.46 2.23
CA GLY A 166 8.89 21.02 2.77
C GLY A 166 8.89 21.34 4.26
N LYS A 167 7.80 21.06 4.99
CA LYS A 167 7.64 21.47 6.40
C LYS A 167 8.70 20.93 7.35
N TYR A 168 9.26 19.77 7.06
CA TYR A 168 10.21 19.09 7.93
C TYR A 168 11.64 19.18 7.43
N ALA A 169 11.98 20.30 6.76
CA ALA A 169 13.32 20.55 6.23
C ALA A 169 14.42 20.43 7.31
N GLY A 170 15.46 19.64 6.99
CA GLY A 170 16.59 19.41 7.90
C GLY A 170 16.35 18.36 8.99
N LYS A 171 15.14 17.79 9.12
CA LYS A 171 14.91 16.70 10.06
C LYS A 171 15.23 15.35 9.40
N PRO A 172 16.02 14.47 10.06
CA PRO A 172 16.30 13.14 9.52
C PRO A 172 15.07 12.22 9.58
N PHE A 173 14.98 11.30 8.60
CA PHE A 173 13.95 10.28 8.53
C PHE A 173 14.56 8.93 8.20
N LEU A 174 14.13 7.87 8.88
CA LEU A 174 14.61 6.52 8.64
C LEU A 174 13.49 5.61 8.09
N VAL A 175 13.80 4.90 7.00
CA VAL A 175 12.93 3.87 6.41
C VAL A 175 13.66 2.53 6.41
N LEU A 176 13.24 1.60 7.23
CA LEU A 176 13.73 0.23 7.14
C LEU A 176 13.03 -0.50 5.98
N ALA A 177 13.81 -1.26 5.20
CA ALA A 177 13.36 -1.97 4.00
C ALA A 177 12.76 -1.05 2.92
N GLY A 178 13.47 0.03 2.55
CA GLY A 178 13.03 1.00 1.56
C GLY A 178 12.73 0.46 0.17
N ALA A 179 13.29 -0.69 -0.22
CA ALA A 179 13.01 -1.35 -1.49
C ALA A 179 11.67 -2.12 -1.52
N SER A 180 10.99 -2.28 -0.38
CA SER A 180 9.63 -2.81 -0.36
C SER A 180 8.66 -1.83 -1.06
N SER A 181 7.51 -2.34 -1.52
CA SER A 181 6.50 -1.49 -2.19
C SER A 181 6.13 -0.27 -1.35
N MET A 182 5.84 -0.46 -0.06
CA MET A 182 5.52 0.63 0.86
C MET A 182 6.73 1.52 1.14
N GLY A 183 7.91 0.94 1.37
CA GLY A 183 9.13 1.71 1.64
C GLY A 183 9.45 2.73 0.54
N GLN A 184 9.22 2.36 -0.72
CA GLN A 184 9.38 3.26 -1.86
C GLN A 184 8.43 4.46 -1.78
N PHE A 185 7.16 4.29 -1.37
CA PHE A 185 6.22 5.40 -1.18
C PHE A 185 6.54 6.24 0.06
N VAL A 186 6.96 5.60 1.16
CA VAL A 186 7.40 6.32 2.38
C VAL A 186 8.56 7.26 2.07
N ILE A 187 9.58 6.82 1.31
CA ILE A 187 10.70 7.65 0.87
C ILE A 187 10.19 8.87 0.08
N GLN A 188 9.26 8.67 -0.84
CA GLN A 188 8.69 9.75 -1.65
C GLN A 188 7.89 10.75 -0.80
N PHE A 189 7.03 10.28 0.11
CA PHE A 189 6.31 11.15 1.02
C PHE A 189 7.23 11.91 1.97
N ALA A 190 8.29 11.27 2.49
CA ALA A 190 9.28 11.93 3.32
C ALA A 190 10.03 13.03 2.54
N ARG A 191 10.40 12.76 1.26
CA ARG A 191 10.99 13.77 0.35
C ARG A 191 10.06 14.96 0.14
N LEU A 192 8.77 14.72 -0.16
CA LEU A 192 7.79 15.78 -0.36
C LEU A 192 7.58 16.62 0.91
N ALA A 193 7.58 15.98 2.06
CA ALA A 193 7.47 16.63 3.37
C ALA A 193 8.76 17.41 3.76
N GLY A 194 9.87 17.25 3.01
CA GLY A 194 11.11 17.99 3.18
C GLY A 194 12.14 17.36 4.12
N PHE A 195 11.91 16.14 4.59
CA PHE A 195 12.88 15.46 5.43
C PHE A 195 14.25 15.33 4.76
N SER A 196 15.32 15.56 5.51
CA SER A 196 16.71 15.39 5.07
C SER A 196 17.64 15.30 6.28
N PRO A 197 18.53 14.30 6.36
CA PRO A 197 18.68 13.18 5.41
C PRO A 197 17.52 12.19 5.47
N ILE A 198 17.24 11.52 4.34
CA ILE A 198 16.36 10.33 4.26
C ILE A 198 17.27 9.12 4.13
N ILE A 199 17.33 8.32 5.19
CA ILE A 199 18.17 7.12 5.27
C ILE A 199 17.28 5.89 5.11
N THR A 200 17.75 4.90 4.36
CA THR A 200 17.00 3.64 4.21
C THR A 200 17.93 2.44 4.22
N THR A 201 17.39 1.29 4.64
CA THR A 201 18.06 0.00 4.49
C THR A 201 17.51 -0.77 3.30
N ALA A 202 18.39 -1.32 2.47
CA ALA A 202 18.02 -2.16 1.33
C ALA A 202 19.19 -3.04 0.88
N SER A 203 18.93 -3.98 -0.03
CA SER A 203 20.00 -4.64 -0.76
C SER A 203 20.69 -3.63 -1.70
N PRO A 204 22.04 -3.65 -1.83
CA PRO A 204 22.81 -2.64 -2.57
C PRO A 204 22.35 -2.42 -4.02
N HIS A 205 21.88 -3.47 -4.70
CA HIS A 205 21.39 -3.36 -6.09
C HIS A 205 20.15 -2.45 -6.25
N ASN A 206 19.44 -2.13 -5.16
CA ASN A 206 18.30 -1.20 -5.18
C ASN A 206 18.71 0.26 -4.92
N ALA A 207 19.98 0.56 -4.64
CA ALA A 207 20.41 1.89 -4.21
C ALA A 207 20.02 2.99 -5.20
N SER A 208 20.30 2.78 -6.49
CA SER A 208 19.98 3.76 -7.55
C SER A 208 18.47 4.05 -7.64
N LEU A 209 17.63 3.02 -7.51
CA LEU A 209 16.18 3.19 -7.48
C LEU A 209 15.76 4.08 -6.31
N LEU A 210 16.23 3.75 -5.10
CA LEU A 210 15.81 4.45 -3.88
C LEU A 210 16.32 5.90 -3.83
N GLN A 211 17.54 6.14 -4.33
CA GLN A 211 18.06 7.49 -4.50
C GLN A 211 17.23 8.31 -5.49
N ALA A 212 16.81 7.72 -6.61
CA ALA A 212 15.93 8.38 -7.58
C ALA A 212 14.53 8.69 -7.01
N LEU A 213 14.08 7.99 -5.96
CA LEU A 213 12.83 8.26 -5.23
C LEU A 213 13.01 9.29 -4.11
N GLY A 214 14.25 9.60 -3.69
CA GLY A 214 14.53 10.62 -2.71
C GLY A 214 15.35 10.19 -1.48
N ALA A 215 15.77 8.91 -1.40
CA ALA A 215 16.68 8.50 -0.34
C ALA A 215 18.04 9.18 -0.52
N THR A 216 18.56 9.80 0.54
CA THR A 216 19.89 10.42 0.51
C THR A 216 21.01 9.41 0.80
N HIS A 217 20.70 8.40 1.61
CA HIS A 217 21.61 7.32 1.99
C HIS A 217 20.90 5.97 1.97
N VAL A 218 21.57 4.98 1.38
CA VAL A 218 21.10 3.60 1.34
C VAL A 218 22.14 2.73 2.03
N LEU A 219 21.79 2.19 3.20
CA LEU A 219 22.63 1.28 3.97
C LEU A 219 22.35 -0.16 3.56
N ASP A 220 23.39 -0.99 3.47
CA ASP A 220 23.19 -2.41 3.18
C ASP A 220 22.45 -3.09 4.34
N ARG A 221 21.28 -3.65 4.07
CA ARG A 221 20.44 -4.32 5.06
C ARG A 221 21.10 -5.56 5.70
N ASN A 222 22.18 -6.07 5.10
CA ASN A 222 22.91 -7.25 5.59
C ASN A 222 24.02 -6.88 6.59
N LEU A 223 24.27 -5.60 6.85
CA LEU A 223 25.20 -5.19 7.89
C LEU A 223 24.70 -5.63 9.28
N PRO A 224 25.62 -5.93 10.22
CA PRO A 224 25.25 -6.15 11.60
C PRO A 224 24.43 -5.00 12.19
N SER A 225 23.48 -5.31 13.08
CA SER A 225 22.57 -4.30 13.64
C SER A 225 23.28 -3.17 14.37
N ASP A 226 24.34 -3.47 15.10
CA ASP A 226 25.18 -2.46 15.78
C ASP A 226 25.87 -1.50 14.79
N GLN A 227 26.33 -2.01 13.67
CA GLN A 227 26.90 -1.19 12.60
C GLN A 227 25.83 -0.34 11.90
N LEU A 228 24.64 -0.91 11.62
CA LEU A 228 23.50 -0.14 11.06
C LEU A 228 23.09 1.00 12.00
N ILE A 229 23.00 0.73 13.31
CA ILE A 229 22.70 1.75 14.32
C ILE A 229 23.77 2.85 14.31
N ALA A 230 25.05 2.47 14.35
CA ALA A 230 26.14 3.43 14.38
C ALA A 230 26.18 4.32 13.13
N GLU A 231 26.04 3.73 11.92
CA GLU A 231 26.08 4.48 10.67
C GLU A 231 24.84 5.37 10.51
N ALA A 232 23.63 4.86 10.76
CA ALA A 232 22.42 5.65 10.68
C ALA A 232 22.44 6.85 11.65
N THR A 233 22.85 6.61 12.91
CA THR A 233 22.97 7.64 13.93
C THR A 233 24.02 8.70 13.56
N LYS A 234 25.16 8.28 13.01
CA LYS A 234 26.22 9.18 12.54
C LYS A 234 25.73 10.09 11.42
N ILE A 235 25.03 9.55 10.43
CA ILE A 235 24.49 10.33 9.29
C ILE A 235 23.39 11.29 9.76
N ALA A 236 22.50 10.85 10.66
CA ALA A 236 21.41 11.66 11.19
C ALA A 236 21.86 12.70 12.23
N GLY A 237 23.03 12.55 12.83
CA GLY A 237 23.49 13.34 13.98
C GLY A 237 22.82 12.95 15.30
N GLY A 238 22.13 11.81 15.37
CA GLY A 238 21.42 11.31 16.55
C GLY A 238 20.37 10.28 16.19
N GLN A 239 19.50 9.97 17.15
CA GLN A 239 18.32 9.13 16.93
C GLN A 239 17.23 9.90 16.14
N PHE A 240 16.23 9.20 15.64
CA PHE A 240 15.20 9.73 14.75
C PHE A 240 13.90 10.05 15.49
N GLU A 241 13.30 11.22 15.22
CA GLU A 241 11.95 11.54 15.67
C GLU A 241 10.91 10.61 15.01
N VAL A 242 11.17 10.16 13.77
CA VAL A 242 10.29 9.28 13.02
C VAL A 242 11.10 8.17 12.33
N VAL A 243 10.71 6.94 12.62
CA VAL A 243 11.21 5.73 11.98
C VAL A 243 10.03 4.98 11.35
N TYR A 244 10.18 4.52 10.12
CA TYR A 244 9.20 3.69 9.43
C TYR A 244 9.79 2.32 9.11
N ASP A 245 9.29 1.26 9.76
CA ASP A 245 9.66 -0.11 9.43
C ASP A 245 8.65 -0.70 8.43
N ALA A 246 9.03 -0.71 7.15
CA ALA A 246 8.17 -1.11 6.05
C ALA A 246 8.01 -2.65 5.88
N VAL A 247 8.56 -3.47 6.80
CA VAL A 247 8.42 -4.93 6.79
C VAL A 247 8.07 -5.50 8.17
N SER A 248 8.57 -4.88 9.26
CA SER A 248 8.28 -5.22 10.67
C SER A 248 8.49 -6.70 11.00
N VAL A 249 9.66 -7.20 10.61
CA VAL A 249 10.10 -8.57 10.92
C VAL A 249 10.94 -8.59 12.21
N PRO A 250 11.17 -9.78 12.83
CA PRO A 250 11.95 -9.88 14.07
C PRO A 250 13.32 -9.20 14.03
N GLU A 251 13.95 -9.13 12.86
CA GLU A 251 15.26 -8.51 12.68
C GLU A 251 15.17 -6.97 12.61
N THR A 252 14.08 -6.40 12.08
CA THR A 252 13.95 -4.96 11.88
C THR A 252 13.26 -4.24 13.05
N LEU A 253 12.35 -4.88 13.74
CA LEU A 253 11.62 -4.29 14.87
C LEU A 253 12.56 -3.77 15.98
N PRO A 254 13.53 -4.56 16.52
CA PRO A 254 14.46 -4.07 17.53
C PRO A 254 15.37 -2.96 17.00
N LEU A 255 15.79 -3.05 15.74
CA LEU A 255 16.62 -2.05 15.07
C LEU A 255 15.88 -0.70 14.96
N GLY A 256 14.64 -0.72 14.45
CA GLY A 256 13.81 0.47 14.34
C GLY A 256 13.54 1.11 15.70
N TYR A 257 13.26 0.29 16.70
CA TYR A 257 13.02 0.76 18.07
C TYR A 257 14.26 1.42 18.70
N ALA A 258 15.45 0.81 18.54
CA ALA A 258 16.69 1.36 19.05
C ALA A 258 17.05 2.70 18.42
N LEU A 259 16.71 2.89 17.13
CA LEU A 259 16.96 4.12 16.39
C LEU A 259 15.90 5.21 16.63
N THR A 260 14.75 4.89 17.21
CA THR A 260 13.71 5.85 17.57
C THR A 260 14.14 6.65 18.79
N ALA A 261 14.09 7.99 18.72
CA ALA A 261 14.43 8.90 19.80
C ALA A 261 13.43 8.84 20.97
N GLN A 262 13.83 9.34 22.13
CA GLN A 262 12.92 9.68 23.22
C GLN A 262 11.85 10.65 22.70
N GLY A 263 10.58 10.37 22.97
CA GLY A 263 9.44 11.14 22.42
C GLY A 263 9.16 10.89 20.93
N GLY A 264 9.97 10.07 20.27
CA GLY A 264 9.84 9.74 18.85
C GLY A 264 8.79 8.65 18.57
N SER A 265 8.58 8.41 17.28
CA SER A 265 7.56 7.47 16.77
C SER A 265 8.17 6.41 15.85
N LEU A 266 7.85 5.15 16.10
CA LEU A 266 8.10 4.03 15.18
C LEU A 266 6.78 3.61 14.53
N VAL A 267 6.74 3.61 13.20
CA VAL A 267 5.63 3.02 12.44
C VAL A 267 5.99 1.58 12.07
N VAL A 268 5.06 0.66 12.32
CA VAL A 268 5.18 -0.77 12.00
C VAL A 268 4.02 -1.23 11.11
N VAL A 269 4.23 -2.29 10.33
CA VAL A 269 3.24 -2.81 9.35
C VAL A 269 2.74 -4.21 9.70
N LEU A 270 3.25 -4.79 10.78
CA LEU A 270 2.79 -6.05 11.39
C LEU A 270 2.59 -5.83 12.89
N PRO A 271 1.80 -6.68 13.57
CA PRO A 271 1.60 -6.61 15.02
C PRO A 271 2.93 -6.62 15.77
N ALA A 272 3.05 -5.73 16.75
CA ALA A 272 4.24 -5.54 17.59
C ALA A 272 3.82 -5.19 19.05
N ASP A 273 2.89 -5.97 19.62
CA ASP A 273 2.22 -5.66 20.88
C ASP A 273 3.21 -5.49 22.05
N GLU A 274 4.20 -6.38 22.17
CA GLU A 274 5.25 -6.27 23.19
C GLU A 274 6.03 -4.97 23.08
N LEU A 275 6.32 -4.55 21.84
CA LEU A 275 7.04 -3.32 21.57
C LEU A 275 6.18 -2.08 21.85
N MET A 276 4.86 -2.16 21.60
CA MET A 276 3.89 -1.12 21.92
C MET A 276 3.80 -0.90 23.44
N GLU A 277 3.78 -1.97 24.24
CA GLU A 277 3.76 -1.86 25.71
C GLU A 277 5.08 -1.28 26.23
N LYS A 278 6.22 -1.79 25.77
CA LYS A 278 7.54 -1.25 26.14
C LYS A 278 7.68 0.23 25.79
N ALA A 279 7.14 0.66 24.66
CA ALA A 279 7.22 2.05 24.21
C ALA A 279 6.55 3.03 25.19
N LYS A 280 5.47 2.61 25.89
CA LYS A 280 4.80 3.43 26.90
C LYS A 280 5.72 3.70 28.10
N GLU A 281 6.51 2.72 28.51
CA GLU A 281 7.48 2.87 29.61
C GLU A 281 8.68 3.73 29.20
N ASP A 282 9.15 3.56 27.95
CA ASP A 282 10.31 4.25 27.42
C ASP A 282 9.97 5.67 26.89
N GLY A 283 8.72 6.13 26.98
CA GLY A 283 8.29 7.43 26.46
C GLY A 283 8.45 7.57 24.96
N LYS A 284 8.27 6.47 24.21
CA LYS A 284 8.22 6.44 22.74
C LYS A 284 6.80 6.09 22.30
N SER A 285 6.54 6.19 20.99
CA SER A 285 5.27 5.78 20.40
C SER A 285 5.50 4.71 19.31
N VAL A 286 4.66 3.68 19.28
CA VAL A 286 4.65 2.68 18.21
C VAL A 286 3.26 2.68 17.58
N HIS A 287 3.20 2.89 16.26
CA HIS A 287 1.96 3.01 15.50
C HIS A 287 1.87 1.88 14.47
N MET A 288 0.90 1.00 14.60
CA MET A 288 0.62 0.00 13.57
C MET A 288 -0.10 0.64 12.39
N ALA A 289 0.44 0.47 11.19
CA ALA A 289 -0.14 1.00 9.97
C ALA A 289 -1.49 0.32 9.65
N HIS A 290 -2.49 1.14 9.33
CA HIS A 290 -3.82 0.70 8.91
C HIS A 290 -4.18 1.37 7.59
N GLY A 291 -3.79 0.76 6.48
CA GLY A 291 -3.81 1.35 5.14
C GLY A 291 -5.05 1.04 4.31
N LEU A 292 -6.27 1.11 4.87
CA LEU A 292 -7.51 0.91 4.12
C LEU A 292 -8.31 2.22 4.02
N PHE A 293 -8.61 2.65 2.78
CA PHE A 293 -9.41 3.85 2.52
C PHE A 293 -10.83 3.75 3.08
N ILE A 294 -11.43 2.56 3.06
CA ILE A 294 -12.80 2.33 3.51
C ILE A 294 -12.96 2.38 5.04
N THR A 295 -11.87 2.28 5.80
CA THR A 295 -11.94 2.31 7.27
C THR A 295 -12.34 3.70 7.76
N PRO A 296 -13.41 3.85 8.59
CA PRO A 296 -13.94 5.16 8.97
C PRO A 296 -12.92 6.15 9.53
N VAL A 297 -11.97 5.68 10.34
CA VAL A 297 -10.91 6.53 10.92
C VAL A 297 -9.99 7.14 9.85
N ASN A 298 -9.97 6.58 8.64
CA ASN A 298 -9.12 7.01 7.53
C ASN A 298 -9.88 7.84 6.48
N HIS A 299 -11.21 8.04 6.60
CA HIS A 299 -11.99 8.67 5.54
C HIS A 299 -11.49 10.07 5.18
N ASP A 300 -11.20 10.92 6.18
CA ASP A 300 -10.78 12.30 5.93
C ASP A 300 -9.41 12.36 5.22
N ILE A 301 -8.40 11.70 5.79
CA ILE A 301 -7.07 11.67 5.19
C ILE A 301 -7.06 10.92 3.84
N GLY A 302 -7.84 9.86 3.74
CA GLY A 302 -8.00 9.07 2.52
C GLY A 302 -8.61 9.90 1.41
N ARG A 303 -9.65 10.69 1.70
CA ARG A 303 -10.29 11.58 0.72
C ARG A 303 -9.31 12.61 0.19
N THR A 304 -8.60 13.31 1.07
CA THR A 304 -7.62 14.32 0.65
C THR A 304 -6.48 13.73 -0.20
N LEU A 305 -6.05 12.50 0.12
CA LEU A 305 -5.01 11.80 -0.66
C LEU A 305 -5.54 11.39 -2.04
N LEU A 306 -6.73 10.78 -2.12
CA LEU A 306 -7.35 10.38 -3.39
C LEU A 306 -7.59 11.58 -4.31
N ASP A 307 -7.97 12.74 -3.76
CA ASP A 307 -8.17 13.98 -4.53
C ASP A 307 -6.84 14.55 -5.06
N ALA A 308 -5.76 14.45 -4.28
CA ALA A 308 -4.44 14.95 -4.66
C ALA A 308 -3.68 14.00 -5.61
N LEU A 309 -4.00 12.71 -5.58
CA LEU A 309 -3.21 11.66 -6.23
C LEU A 309 -3.05 11.85 -7.75
N PRO A 310 -4.10 12.24 -8.52
CA PRO A 310 -3.93 12.50 -9.95
C PRO A 310 -2.82 13.53 -10.24
N SER A 311 -2.81 14.66 -9.52
CA SER A 311 -1.81 15.71 -9.69
C SER A 311 -0.41 15.27 -9.23
N LEU A 312 -0.31 14.50 -8.14
CA LEU A 312 0.95 13.95 -7.65
C LEU A 312 1.59 12.95 -8.63
N LEU A 313 0.76 12.18 -9.33
CA LEU A 313 1.22 11.25 -10.38
C LEU A 313 1.62 12.01 -11.65
N GLU A 314 0.82 12.99 -12.07
CA GLU A 314 1.08 13.76 -13.29
C GLU A 314 2.36 14.60 -13.17
N SER A 315 2.61 15.19 -12.00
CA SER A 315 3.85 15.94 -11.71
C SER A 315 5.08 15.04 -11.51
N GLY A 316 4.89 13.73 -11.31
CA GLY A 316 5.96 12.80 -10.94
C GLY A 316 6.45 12.97 -9.49
N ASP A 317 5.68 13.69 -8.66
CA ASP A 317 5.93 13.80 -7.23
C ASP A 317 5.79 12.45 -6.52
N ILE A 318 4.80 11.66 -6.95
CA ILE A 318 4.66 10.25 -6.60
C ILE A 318 4.81 9.42 -7.87
N LYS A 319 5.72 8.46 -7.83
CA LYS A 319 5.97 7.49 -8.90
C LYS A 319 5.49 6.12 -8.46
N PRO A 320 4.81 5.37 -9.33
CA PRO A 320 4.47 3.96 -9.08
C PRO A 320 5.72 3.11 -8.78
N ASN A 321 5.53 1.94 -8.17
CA ASN A 321 6.63 0.99 -8.06
C ASN A 321 6.99 0.43 -9.44
N PRO A 322 8.26 0.03 -9.70
CA PRO A 322 8.61 -0.76 -10.87
C PRO A 322 7.77 -2.05 -10.93
N VAL A 323 7.31 -2.41 -12.12
CA VAL A 323 6.38 -3.53 -12.34
C VAL A 323 7.08 -4.72 -12.97
N GLU A 324 6.74 -5.91 -12.48
CA GLU A 324 6.96 -7.18 -13.16
C GLU A 324 5.58 -7.80 -13.49
N ILE A 325 5.27 -7.96 -14.80
CA ILE A 325 4.00 -8.55 -15.25
C ILE A 325 4.12 -10.06 -15.27
N LEU A 326 3.22 -10.74 -14.54
CA LEU A 326 3.12 -12.20 -14.52
C LEU A 326 2.14 -12.64 -15.63
N PRO A 327 2.51 -13.65 -16.44
CA PRO A 327 1.65 -14.15 -17.52
C PRO A 327 0.46 -14.98 -17.01
N GLY A 328 -0.55 -15.15 -17.86
CA GLY A 328 -1.69 -16.05 -17.60
C GLY A 328 -2.84 -15.44 -16.82
N GLY A 329 -2.88 -14.11 -16.69
CA GLY A 329 -3.95 -13.42 -15.98
C GLY A 329 -4.06 -13.87 -14.53
N LEU A 330 -5.28 -14.17 -14.06
CA LEU A 330 -5.52 -14.62 -12.68
C LEU A 330 -4.79 -15.93 -12.31
N ASN A 331 -4.48 -16.78 -13.28
CA ASN A 331 -3.72 -18.01 -13.04
C ASN A 331 -2.26 -17.73 -12.60
N GLY A 332 -1.70 -16.59 -12.99
CA GLY A 332 -0.36 -16.16 -12.60
C GLY A 332 -0.24 -15.73 -11.13
N VAL A 333 -1.36 -15.43 -10.47
CA VAL A 333 -1.36 -14.93 -9.08
C VAL A 333 -0.72 -15.91 -8.12
N VAL A 334 -1.07 -17.21 -8.18
CA VAL A 334 -0.61 -18.21 -7.21
C VAL A 334 0.92 -18.29 -7.18
N GLY A 335 1.55 -18.45 -8.34
CA GLY A 335 3.02 -18.49 -8.44
C GLY A 335 3.67 -17.17 -7.99
N GLY A 336 3.00 -16.03 -8.22
CA GLY A 336 3.47 -14.74 -7.72
C GLY A 336 3.40 -14.64 -6.19
N LEU A 337 2.34 -15.13 -5.57
CA LEU A 337 2.19 -15.16 -4.10
C LEU A 337 3.25 -16.08 -3.44
N GLU A 338 3.57 -17.21 -4.05
CA GLU A 338 4.65 -18.09 -3.60
C GLU A 338 6.00 -17.37 -3.64
N ARG A 339 6.30 -16.64 -4.72
CA ARG A 339 7.53 -15.83 -4.82
C ARG A 339 7.61 -14.75 -3.74
N LEU A 340 6.49 -14.08 -3.42
CA LEU A 340 6.44 -13.10 -2.31
C LEU A 340 6.66 -13.77 -0.95
N LYS A 341 6.05 -14.92 -0.70
CA LYS A 341 6.21 -15.72 0.52
C LYS A 341 7.65 -16.16 0.72
N ASP A 342 8.33 -16.56 -0.35
CA ASP A 342 9.72 -17.00 -0.36
C ASP A 342 10.73 -15.83 -0.36
N ASN A 343 10.31 -14.57 -0.23
CA ASN A 343 11.16 -13.38 -0.32
C ASN A 343 11.99 -13.29 -1.62
N LYS A 344 11.45 -13.80 -2.75
CA LYS A 344 12.10 -13.79 -4.07
C LYS A 344 11.77 -12.57 -4.92
N VAL A 345 11.18 -11.53 -4.32
CA VAL A 345 10.79 -10.29 -5.02
C VAL A 345 11.49 -9.11 -4.36
N SER A 346 12.17 -8.29 -5.13
CA SER A 346 12.95 -7.16 -4.62
C SER A 346 12.86 -5.95 -5.54
N GLY A 347 12.46 -4.79 -5.00
CA GLY A 347 12.41 -3.52 -5.71
C GLY A 347 11.29 -3.38 -6.75
N VAL A 348 10.50 -4.44 -7.00
CA VAL A 348 9.41 -4.47 -7.97
C VAL A 348 8.09 -4.88 -7.33
N LYS A 349 6.99 -4.57 -8.00
CA LYS A 349 5.64 -5.04 -7.68
C LYS A 349 5.18 -6.06 -8.73
N LEU A 350 4.68 -7.22 -8.29
CA LEU A 350 4.12 -8.23 -9.18
C LEU A 350 2.70 -7.83 -9.57
N VAL A 351 2.40 -7.87 -10.87
CA VAL A 351 1.11 -7.47 -11.44
C VAL A 351 0.62 -8.53 -12.41
N VAL A 352 -0.67 -8.78 -12.43
CA VAL A 352 -1.34 -9.60 -13.45
C VAL A 352 -2.39 -8.77 -14.17
N ARG A 353 -2.76 -9.21 -15.39
CA ARG A 353 -3.86 -8.63 -16.18
C ARG A 353 -5.05 -9.59 -16.16
N PRO A 354 -6.08 -9.37 -15.32
CA PRO A 354 -7.19 -10.30 -15.17
C PRO A 354 -7.92 -10.61 -16.48
N GLN A 355 -7.91 -9.68 -17.43
CA GLN A 355 -8.57 -9.86 -18.74
C GLN A 355 -7.86 -10.91 -19.63
N GLU A 356 -6.59 -11.25 -19.35
CA GLU A 356 -5.84 -12.30 -20.06
C GLU A 356 -6.12 -13.71 -19.51
N THR A 357 -7.03 -13.86 -18.55
CA THR A 357 -7.37 -15.15 -17.96
C THR A 357 -8.14 -16.01 -18.97
N ALA A 358 -7.55 -17.14 -19.35
CA ALA A 358 -8.13 -18.11 -20.28
C ALA A 358 -9.38 -18.81 -19.69
#